data_c694ee192a1dc542d8f7a09f3cd2847a
#
_entry.id   c694ee192a1dc542d8f7a09f3cd2847a
#
_cell.length_a   1.000
_cell.length_b   1.000
_cell.length_c   1.000
_cell.angle_alpha   90.00
_cell.angle_beta   90.00
_cell.angle_gamma   90.00
#
_symmetry.space_group_name_H-M   'P 1'
#
loop_
_entity.id
_entity.type
_entity.pdbx_description
1 polymer ?
#
loop_
_entity_poly.entity_id
_entity_poly.type
_entity_poly.pdbx_seq_one_letter_code
_entity_poly.pdbx_strand_id
1 'polypeptide(L)'
;MEKKIKSIGILGGSGALGSGLSYRLGKAGYKVVVGSRNPGKASEKVNEINQRLKQEKISIESNYLAAEKSDLVILAVPFSNHGVIVEEISPVVQNKIVLDTTVPLVPPKVARVQLPEYGSVAKKTQELLGNEVRVVSAFQNVAAIHLNGDDALSGEILVFGNNKDAREIIIGLIEQIGMKGWHAGSIDNSVVAESMTSVLIFMNKFYNMEGAGINIVDSSINH
;
A
#
# COMPACT_ATOMS: atom_id res chain seq x y z
N MET A 1 -18.76 18.04 2.83
CA MET A 1 -17.74 17.99 1.75
C MET A 1 -16.59 17.12 2.25
N GLU A 2 -16.31 16.04 1.56
CA GLU A 2 -15.20 15.15 1.92
C GLU A 2 -13.87 15.90 1.73
N LYS A 3 -12.96 15.76 2.69
CA LYS A 3 -11.66 16.45 2.67
C LYS A 3 -10.82 15.89 1.52
N LYS A 4 -10.49 16.73 0.54
CA LYS A 4 -9.61 16.31 -0.57
C LYS A 4 -8.24 15.89 -0.04
N ILE A 5 -7.80 14.69 -0.38
CA ILE A 5 -6.45 14.19 -0.04
C ILE A 5 -5.41 15.05 -0.75
N LYS A 6 -4.50 15.65 0.02
CA LYS A 6 -3.38 16.48 -0.49
C LYS A 6 -2.03 15.93 -0.05
N SER A 7 -1.99 15.29 1.12
CA SER A 7 -0.78 14.73 1.72
C SER A 7 -0.98 13.25 2.07
N ILE A 8 0.05 12.44 1.80
CA ILE A 8 0.03 11.00 2.01
C ILE A 8 1.26 10.60 2.83
N GLY A 9 1.02 10.01 4.00
CA GLY A 9 2.06 9.42 4.83
C GLY A 9 2.32 7.98 4.39
N ILE A 10 3.56 7.63 4.06
CA ILE A 10 3.91 6.25 3.67
C ILE A 10 4.87 5.68 4.70
N LEU A 11 4.34 4.85 5.59
CA LEU A 11 5.14 4.18 6.63
C LEU A 11 5.85 2.99 6.01
N GLY A 12 7.19 2.97 6.12
CA GLY A 12 8.03 2.07 5.35
C GLY A 12 8.30 2.56 3.91
N GLY A 13 8.12 3.84 3.65
CA GLY A 13 8.27 4.46 2.33
C GLY A 13 9.67 4.38 1.70
N SER A 14 10.69 3.94 2.43
CA SER A 14 12.03 3.63 1.89
C SER A 14 12.20 2.17 1.48
N GLY A 15 11.24 1.27 1.80
CA GLY A 15 11.22 -0.12 1.35
C GLY A 15 10.86 -0.25 -0.13
N ALA A 16 10.94 -1.48 -0.69
CA ALA A 16 10.73 -1.72 -2.12
C ALA A 16 9.36 -1.24 -2.61
N LEU A 17 8.26 -1.63 -1.96
CA LEU A 17 6.91 -1.19 -2.31
C LEU A 17 6.71 0.29 -1.97
N GLY A 18 7.12 0.69 -0.76
CA GLY A 18 6.92 2.05 -0.26
C GLY A 18 7.65 3.11 -1.10
N SER A 19 8.87 2.84 -1.58
CA SER A 19 9.60 3.76 -2.46
C SER A 19 8.95 3.92 -3.83
N GLY A 20 8.42 2.81 -4.40
CA GLY A 20 7.67 2.86 -5.63
C GLY A 20 6.38 3.68 -5.49
N LEU A 21 5.61 3.46 -4.43
CA LEU A 21 4.42 4.25 -4.13
C LEU A 21 4.77 5.73 -3.89
N SER A 22 5.85 6.01 -3.14
CA SER A 22 6.32 7.38 -2.91
C SER A 22 6.64 8.10 -4.22
N TYR A 23 7.34 7.42 -5.14
CA TYR A 23 7.67 7.95 -6.45
C TYR A 23 6.41 8.21 -7.30
N ARG A 24 5.54 7.20 -7.46
CA ARG A 24 4.34 7.31 -8.30
C ARG A 24 3.35 8.35 -7.78
N LEU A 25 3.10 8.40 -6.48
CA LEU A 25 2.21 9.39 -5.87
C LEU A 25 2.81 10.80 -5.91
N GLY A 26 4.13 10.94 -5.70
CA GLY A 26 4.83 12.20 -5.90
C GLY A 26 4.73 12.71 -7.35
N LYS A 27 4.89 11.82 -8.34
CA LYS A 27 4.72 12.10 -9.77
C LYS A 27 3.28 12.50 -10.11
N ALA A 28 2.28 11.89 -9.47
CA ALA A 28 0.86 12.26 -9.58
C ALA A 28 0.49 13.59 -8.89
N GLY A 29 1.44 14.23 -8.19
CA GLY A 29 1.27 15.57 -7.63
C GLY A 29 1.00 15.63 -6.13
N TYR A 30 0.94 14.49 -5.44
CA TYR A 30 0.74 14.47 -4.00
C TYR A 30 2.00 14.89 -3.23
N LYS A 31 1.78 15.56 -2.09
CA LYS A 31 2.83 15.72 -1.07
C LYS A 31 2.96 14.40 -0.32
N VAL A 32 4.14 13.79 -0.34
CA VAL A 32 4.39 12.52 0.34
C VAL A 32 5.29 12.73 1.55
N VAL A 33 4.93 12.13 2.68
CA VAL A 33 5.72 12.11 3.91
C VAL A 33 6.13 10.67 4.19
N VAL A 34 7.37 10.34 3.95
CA VAL A 34 7.92 9.01 4.23
C VAL A 34 8.12 8.83 5.73
N GLY A 35 7.44 7.88 6.32
CA GLY A 35 7.63 7.46 7.70
C GLY A 35 8.73 6.40 7.82
N SER A 36 9.67 6.60 8.74
CA SER A 36 10.73 5.65 9.02
C SER A 36 11.10 5.62 10.50
N ARG A 37 11.43 4.43 11.01
CA ARG A 37 12.03 4.27 12.35
C ARG A 37 13.45 4.87 12.43
N ASN A 38 14.11 4.98 11.29
CA ASN A 38 15.43 5.60 11.17
C ASN A 38 15.44 6.56 9.97
N PRO A 39 15.01 7.83 10.17
CA PRO A 39 14.97 8.82 9.11
C PRO A 39 16.32 9.04 8.39
N GLY A 40 17.43 8.96 9.14
CA GLY A 40 18.78 9.12 8.58
C GLY A 40 19.13 8.05 7.53
N LYS A 41 18.73 6.79 7.75
CA LYS A 41 18.93 5.71 6.75
C LYS A 41 18.00 5.83 5.55
N ALA A 42 16.81 6.40 5.73
CA ALA A 42 15.84 6.56 4.67
C ALA A 42 16.08 7.80 3.80
N SER A 43 16.90 8.75 4.27
CA SER A 43 17.17 10.02 3.58
C SER A 43 17.79 9.82 2.19
N GLU A 44 18.70 8.88 2.04
CA GLU A 44 19.33 8.56 0.75
C GLU A 44 18.27 8.19 -0.31
N LYS A 45 17.34 7.28 0.05
CA LYS A 45 16.25 6.86 -0.85
C LYS A 45 15.28 8.01 -1.15
N VAL A 46 14.94 8.85 -0.18
CA VAL A 46 14.07 10.01 -0.37
C VAL A 46 14.73 11.03 -1.30
N ASN A 47 16.03 11.30 -1.14
CA ASN A 47 16.78 12.19 -2.01
C ASN A 47 16.84 11.66 -3.46
N GLU A 48 17.08 10.35 -3.64
CA GLU A 48 17.03 9.69 -4.96
C GLU A 48 15.67 9.90 -5.64
N ILE A 49 14.57 9.71 -4.90
CA ILE A 49 13.22 9.89 -5.44
C ILE A 49 12.98 11.35 -5.82
N ASN A 50 13.36 12.33 -4.97
CA ASN A 50 13.20 13.74 -5.26
C ASN A 50 14.03 14.19 -6.48
N GLN A 51 15.25 13.68 -6.64
CA GLN A 51 16.07 13.91 -7.83
C GLN A 51 15.38 13.39 -9.10
N ARG A 52 14.81 12.20 -9.08
CA ARG A 52 14.04 11.63 -10.21
C ARG A 52 12.81 12.47 -10.53
N LEU A 53 12.09 12.95 -9.50
CA LEU A 53 10.92 13.82 -9.66
C LEU A 53 11.28 15.23 -10.13
N LYS A 54 12.56 15.64 -10.01
CA LYS A 54 13.03 17.03 -10.21
C LYS A 54 12.24 18.03 -9.35
N GLN A 55 11.76 17.61 -8.20
CA GLN A 55 10.93 18.38 -7.26
C GLN A 55 11.11 17.83 -5.84
N GLU A 56 11.11 18.71 -4.85
CA GLU A 56 11.13 18.33 -3.42
C GLU A 56 9.71 18.08 -2.89
N LYS A 57 9.07 17.01 -3.38
CA LYS A 57 7.71 16.62 -2.95
C LYS A 57 7.69 15.57 -1.87
N ILE A 58 8.79 14.86 -1.68
CA ILE A 58 8.91 13.79 -0.69
C ILE A 58 9.73 14.33 0.48
N SER A 59 9.14 14.30 1.65
CA SER A 59 9.81 14.58 2.93
C SER A 59 9.92 13.33 3.77
N ILE A 60 10.68 13.38 4.87
CA ILE A 60 10.89 12.26 5.77
C ILE A 60 10.64 12.67 7.22
N GLU A 61 10.01 11.78 7.97
CA GLU A 61 9.67 11.96 9.38
C GLU A 61 9.75 10.60 10.13
N SER A 62 9.53 10.61 11.45
CA SER A 62 9.17 9.38 12.16
C SER A 62 7.83 8.82 11.67
N ASN A 63 7.51 7.55 11.91
CA ASN A 63 6.22 6.98 11.52
C ASN A 63 5.05 7.76 12.12
N TYR A 64 5.13 8.09 13.40
CA TYR A 64 4.12 8.88 14.10
C TYR A 64 3.87 10.24 13.44
N LEU A 65 4.92 11.03 13.21
CA LEU A 65 4.80 12.35 12.60
C LEU A 65 4.36 12.29 11.14
N ALA A 66 4.80 11.27 10.37
CA ALA A 66 4.33 11.06 9.02
C ALA A 66 2.82 10.75 8.99
N ALA A 67 2.33 9.93 9.90
CA ALA A 67 0.91 9.63 10.04
C ALA A 67 0.11 10.86 10.52
N GLU A 68 0.62 11.61 11.49
CA GLU A 68 -0.03 12.81 12.04
C GLU A 68 -0.23 13.91 10.97
N LYS A 69 0.84 14.23 10.22
CA LYS A 69 0.89 15.33 9.24
C LYS A 69 0.14 15.03 7.92
N SER A 70 -0.36 13.82 7.73
CA SER A 70 -0.93 13.38 6.45
C SER A 70 -2.44 13.24 6.51
N ASP A 71 -3.10 13.46 5.35
CA ASP A 71 -4.55 13.27 5.20
C ASP A 71 -4.93 11.79 5.06
N LEU A 72 -4.03 10.99 4.48
CA LEU A 72 -4.14 9.55 4.27
C LEU A 72 -2.83 8.88 4.65
N VAL A 73 -2.90 7.69 5.24
CA VAL A 73 -1.71 6.91 5.64
C VAL A 73 -1.66 5.59 4.88
N ILE A 74 -0.49 5.23 4.36
CA ILE A 74 -0.21 3.94 3.71
C ILE A 74 0.75 3.14 4.60
N LEU A 75 0.36 1.93 4.96
CA LEU A 75 1.21 0.96 5.64
C LEU A 75 1.91 0.10 4.59
N ALA A 76 3.21 0.35 4.37
CA ALA A 76 4.07 -0.42 3.44
C ALA A 76 5.24 -1.06 4.22
N VAL A 77 4.92 -1.68 5.34
CA VAL A 77 5.89 -2.22 6.30
C VAL A 77 5.92 -3.75 6.27
N PRO A 78 7.04 -4.39 6.63
CA PRO A 78 7.09 -5.84 6.80
C PRO A 78 6.09 -6.31 7.85
N PHE A 79 5.47 -7.47 7.62
CA PHE A 79 4.50 -8.08 8.54
C PHE A 79 5.01 -8.18 9.99
N SER A 80 6.28 -8.52 10.17
CA SER A 80 6.91 -8.63 11.51
C SER A 80 6.91 -7.32 12.33
N ASN A 81 6.75 -6.17 11.68
CA ASN A 81 6.74 -4.85 12.35
C ASN A 81 5.35 -4.21 12.35
N HIS A 82 4.39 -4.82 11.65
CA HIS A 82 3.09 -4.22 11.35
C HIS A 82 2.32 -3.84 12.63
N GLY A 83 2.10 -4.77 13.55
CA GLY A 83 1.32 -4.52 14.76
C GLY A 83 1.85 -3.36 15.60
N VAL A 84 3.17 -3.34 15.84
CA VAL A 84 3.83 -2.26 16.61
C VAL A 84 3.63 -0.89 15.95
N ILE A 85 3.70 -0.83 14.61
CA ILE A 85 3.53 0.43 13.89
C ILE A 85 2.06 0.87 13.89
N VAL A 86 1.12 -0.06 13.76
CA VAL A 86 -0.32 0.23 13.86
C VAL A 86 -0.67 0.80 15.22
N GLU A 87 -0.15 0.22 16.30
CA GLU A 87 -0.33 0.72 17.68
C GLU A 87 0.29 2.12 17.86
N GLU A 88 1.52 2.34 17.32
CA GLU A 88 2.22 3.63 17.40
C GLU A 88 1.39 4.76 16.80
N ILE A 89 0.74 4.53 15.66
CA ILE A 89 0.02 5.58 14.91
C ILE A 89 -1.45 5.72 15.29
N SER A 90 -2.00 4.77 16.02
CA SER A 90 -3.44 4.74 16.37
C SER A 90 -3.97 6.08 16.91
N PRO A 91 -3.26 6.81 17.79
CA PRO A 91 -3.76 8.08 18.33
C PRO A 91 -3.92 9.19 17.29
N VAL A 92 -3.17 9.14 16.17
CA VAL A 92 -3.08 10.24 15.19
C VAL A 92 -3.74 9.95 13.86
N VAL A 93 -4.33 8.75 13.68
CA VAL A 93 -5.02 8.36 12.45
C VAL A 93 -6.54 8.36 12.56
N GLN A 94 -7.09 8.79 13.70
CA GLN A 94 -8.53 8.85 13.90
C GLN A 94 -9.21 9.73 12.85
N ASN A 95 -10.35 9.29 12.31
CA ASN A 95 -11.09 9.91 11.20
C ASN A 95 -10.34 9.96 9.85
N LYS A 96 -9.19 9.27 9.72
CA LYS A 96 -8.44 9.18 8.45
C LYS A 96 -8.73 7.87 7.70
N ILE A 97 -8.23 7.82 6.47
CA ILE A 97 -8.13 6.58 5.71
C ILE A 97 -6.74 5.99 5.96
N VAL A 98 -6.69 4.71 6.31
CA VAL A 98 -5.47 3.92 6.39
C VAL A 98 -5.51 2.85 5.30
N LEU A 99 -4.62 2.96 4.32
CA LEU A 99 -4.41 1.96 3.28
C LEU A 99 -3.38 0.95 3.76
N ASP A 100 -3.79 -0.28 3.98
CA ASP A 100 -2.91 -1.37 4.38
C ASP A 100 -2.50 -2.22 3.17
N THR A 101 -1.21 -2.24 2.88
CA THR A 101 -0.62 -3.03 1.80
C THR A 101 0.11 -4.27 2.32
N THR A 102 0.05 -4.51 3.63
CA THR A 102 0.83 -5.55 4.30
C THR A 102 0.35 -6.94 3.92
N VAL A 103 1.31 -7.84 3.74
CA VAL A 103 1.08 -9.25 3.44
C VAL A 103 1.73 -10.09 4.54
N PRO A 104 1.07 -11.15 5.06
CA PRO A 104 1.59 -11.99 6.12
C PRO A 104 2.71 -12.94 5.64
N LEU A 105 3.78 -12.38 5.06
CA LEU A 105 4.95 -13.13 4.61
C LEU A 105 5.86 -13.45 5.78
N VAL A 106 6.08 -14.74 6.01
CA VAL A 106 6.99 -15.24 7.07
C VAL A 106 8.16 -15.98 6.43
N PRO A 107 9.36 -15.35 6.35
CA PRO A 107 10.55 -16.01 5.84
C PRO A 107 10.92 -17.27 6.66
N PRO A 108 11.56 -18.31 6.05
CA PRO A 108 11.97 -18.34 4.63
C PRO A 108 10.86 -18.82 3.66
N LYS A 109 9.66 -19.16 4.14
CA LYS A 109 8.61 -19.84 3.36
C LYS A 109 7.64 -18.87 2.71
N VAL A 110 8.11 -17.74 2.19
CA VAL A 110 7.26 -16.66 1.61
C VAL A 110 6.44 -17.07 0.39
N ALA A 111 6.83 -18.12 -0.32
CA ALA A 111 6.09 -18.68 -1.47
C ALA A 111 4.99 -19.70 -1.06
N ARG A 112 4.63 -19.73 0.20
CA ARG A 112 3.52 -20.53 0.74
C ARG A 112 2.59 -19.62 1.49
N VAL A 113 1.30 -19.79 1.26
CA VAL A 113 0.28 -19.06 2.02
C VAL A 113 0.39 -19.42 3.50
N GLN A 114 0.49 -18.40 4.34
CA GLN A 114 0.53 -18.51 5.79
C GLN A 114 -0.48 -17.51 6.33
N LEU A 115 -1.65 -18.01 6.70
CA LEU A 115 -2.71 -17.18 7.25
C LEU A 115 -2.46 -16.93 8.74
N PRO A 116 -2.56 -15.68 9.20
CA PRO A 116 -2.60 -15.41 10.63
C PRO A 116 -3.89 -15.96 11.24
N GLU A 117 -3.88 -16.27 12.53
CA GLU A 117 -5.03 -16.84 13.25
C GLU A 117 -6.30 -15.97 13.14
N TYR A 118 -6.15 -14.66 13.00
CA TYR A 118 -7.24 -13.70 12.81
C TYR A 118 -7.69 -13.55 11.34
N GLY A 119 -7.18 -14.36 10.44
CA GLY A 119 -7.59 -14.44 9.03
C GLY A 119 -6.85 -13.49 8.11
N SER A 120 -6.98 -12.18 8.23
CA SER A 120 -6.30 -11.20 7.36
C SER A 120 -5.66 -10.07 8.16
N VAL A 121 -4.55 -9.54 7.63
CA VAL A 121 -3.80 -8.44 8.25
C VAL A 121 -4.65 -7.16 8.27
N ALA A 122 -5.29 -6.82 7.16
CA ALA A 122 -6.11 -5.62 7.06
C ALA A 122 -7.33 -5.66 8.00
N LYS A 123 -7.95 -6.82 8.20
CA LYS A 123 -9.02 -6.99 9.19
C LYS A 123 -8.49 -6.71 10.59
N LYS A 124 -7.31 -7.23 10.93
CA LYS A 124 -6.67 -6.97 12.23
C LYS A 124 -6.32 -5.50 12.41
N THR A 125 -5.87 -4.84 11.35
CA THR A 125 -5.62 -3.38 11.36
C THR A 125 -6.89 -2.61 11.68
N GLN A 126 -8.03 -2.98 11.07
CA GLN A 126 -9.31 -2.33 11.37
C GLN A 126 -9.74 -2.54 12.83
N GLU A 127 -9.53 -3.73 13.39
CA GLU A 127 -9.82 -4.02 14.80
C GLU A 127 -8.95 -3.18 15.74
N LEU A 128 -7.65 -3.07 15.46
CA LEU A 128 -6.70 -2.33 16.31
C LEU A 128 -6.91 -0.81 16.26
N LEU A 129 -7.27 -0.27 15.09
CA LEU A 129 -7.46 1.17 14.90
C LEU A 129 -8.86 1.65 15.30
N GLY A 130 -9.83 0.73 15.42
CA GLY A 130 -11.20 1.04 15.78
C GLY A 130 -12.06 1.58 14.61
N ASN A 131 -13.32 1.88 14.91
CA ASN A 131 -14.34 2.19 13.89
C ASN A 131 -14.23 3.59 13.29
N GLU A 132 -13.54 4.52 13.97
CA GLU A 132 -13.33 5.87 13.48
C GLU A 132 -12.26 5.94 12.36
N VAL A 133 -11.48 4.88 12.18
CA VAL A 133 -10.50 4.77 11.10
C VAL A 133 -11.08 3.94 9.96
N ARG A 134 -10.99 4.46 8.75
CA ARG A 134 -11.47 3.78 7.54
C ARG A 134 -10.34 2.98 6.91
N VAL A 135 -10.21 1.70 7.27
CA VAL A 135 -9.17 0.83 6.71
C VAL A 135 -9.58 0.33 5.33
N VAL A 136 -8.65 0.44 4.38
CA VAL A 136 -8.74 -0.11 3.03
C VAL A 136 -7.51 -0.99 2.78
N SER A 137 -7.71 -2.14 2.15
CA SER A 137 -6.65 -3.08 1.78
C SER A 137 -6.48 -3.07 0.26
N ALA A 138 -5.25 -2.84 -0.23
CA ALA A 138 -4.92 -2.88 -1.65
C ALA A 138 -3.40 -3.01 -1.87
N PHE A 139 -2.97 -3.28 -3.11
CA PHE A 139 -1.58 -3.42 -3.57
C PHE A 139 -0.88 -4.73 -3.19
N GLN A 140 -1.53 -5.69 -2.56
CA GLN A 140 -0.92 -6.98 -2.22
C GLN A 140 -0.52 -7.80 -3.46
N ASN A 141 -1.26 -7.63 -4.55
CA ASN A 141 -1.02 -8.34 -5.81
C ASN A 141 -0.14 -7.59 -6.82
N VAL A 142 0.61 -6.57 -6.37
CA VAL A 142 1.50 -5.76 -7.21
C VAL A 142 2.95 -6.02 -6.87
N ALA A 143 3.76 -6.31 -7.88
CA ALA A 143 5.19 -6.42 -7.69
C ALA A 143 5.83 -5.02 -7.56
N ALA A 144 6.61 -4.81 -6.50
CA ALA A 144 7.24 -3.53 -6.21
C ALA A 144 8.16 -3.02 -7.33
N ILE A 145 8.75 -3.93 -8.13
CA ILE A 145 9.62 -3.57 -9.25
C ILE A 145 8.90 -2.73 -10.30
N HIS A 146 7.62 -3.01 -10.57
CA HIS A 146 6.84 -2.25 -11.54
C HIS A 146 6.57 -0.81 -11.08
N LEU A 147 6.36 -0.61 -9.77
CA LEU A 147 6.14 0.74 -9.22
C LEU A 147 7.40 1.62 -9.24
N ASN A 148 8.58 1.02 -9.17
CA ASN A 148 9.85 1.73 -9.13
C ASN A 148 10.37 2.17 -10.51
N GLY A 149 9.84 1.65 -11.61
CA GLY A 149 10.17 2.06 -12.98
C GLY A 149 9.39 3.29 -13.45
N ASP A 150 9.72 3.78 -14.65
CA ASP A 150 8.97 4.85 -15.36
C ASP A 150 8.00 4.30 -16.40
N ASP A 151 8.08 3.01 -16.68
CA ASP A 151 7.22 2.34 -17.66
C ASP A 151 5.74 2.40 -17.27
N ALA A 152 4.89 2.17 -18.26
CA ALA A 152 3.47 2.00 -18.03
C ALA A 152 3.23 0.81 -17.10
N LEU A 153 2.38 1.02 -16.11
CA LEU A 153 2.03 -0.03 -15.16
C LEU A 153 1.06 -1.02 -15.81
N SER A 154 1.29 -2.30 -15.56
CA SER A 154 0.41 -3.38 -16.00
C SER A 154 -0.18 -4.11 -14.79
N GLY A 155 -1.30 -4.79 -15.02
CA GLY A 155 -2.05 -5.47 -13.96
C GLY A 155 -3.07 -4.58 -13.27
N GLU A 156 -3.93 -5.20 -12.52
CA GLU A 156 -5.08 -4.58 -11.87
C GLU A 156 -5.04 -4.84 -10.37
N ILE A 157 -5.61 -3.93 -9.59
CA ILE A 157 -5.51 -3.94 -8.13
C ILE A 157 -6.87 -4.23 -7.52
N LEU A 158 -6.92 -5.21 -6.64
CA LEU A 158 -8.10 -5.49 -5.82
C LEU A 158 -8.14 -4.58 -4.60
N VAL A 159 -9.27 -3.93 -4.36
CA VAL A 159 -9.48 -2.96 -3.28
C VAL A 159 -10.60 -3.44 -2.36
N PHE A 160 -10.27 -3.63 -1.09
CA PHE A 160 -11.19 -4.13 -0.06
C PHE A 160 -11.36 -3.12 1.06
N GLY A 161 -12.53 -3.11 1.70
CA GLY A 161 -12.77 -2.25 2.86
C GLY A 161 -14.27 -2.10 3.14
N ASN A 162 -14.63 -1.72 4.35
CA ASN A 162 -16.03 -1.63 4.74
C ASN A 162 -16.66 -0.27 4.39
N ASN A 163 -15.85 0.79 4.27
CA ASN A 163 -16.33 2.13 3.92
C ASN A 163 -16.26 2.34 2.40
N LYS A 164 -17.41 2.61 1.77
CA LYS A 164 -17.53 2.80 0.31
C LYS A 164 -16.68 3.97 -0.18
N ASP A 165 -16.81 5.13 0.45
CA ASP A 165 -16.14 6.37 0.01
C ASP A 165 -14.62 6.24 0.12
N ALA A 166 -14.13 5.59 1.19
CA ALA A 166 -12.71 5.30 1.34
C ALA A 166 -12.18 4.40 0.22
N ARG A 167 -12.94 3.38 -0.20
CA ARG A 167 -12.55 2.54 -1.33
C ARG A 167 -12.50 3.33 -2.64
N GLU A 168 -13.50 4.18 -2.90
CA GLU A 168 -13.54 5.04 -4.10
C GLU A 168 -12.35 6.00 -4.15
N ILE A 169 -11.96 6.59 -3.01
CA ILE A 169 -10.76 7.43 -2.90
C ILE A 169 -9.50 6.62 -3.25
N ILE A 170 -9.36 5.41 -2.72
CA ILE A 170 -8.19 4.57 -3.02
C ILE A 170 -8.18 4.12 -4.48
N ILE A 171 -9.33 3.77 -5.07
CA ILE A 171 -9.43 3.45 -6.50
C ILE A 171 -8.98 4.66 -7.33
N GLY A 172 -9.45 5.86 -7.01
CA GLY A 172 -9.02 7.09 -7.68
C GLY A 172 -7.51 7.35 -7.56
N LEU A 173 -6.87 7.03 -6.42
CA LEU A 173 -5.41 7.10 -6.26
C LEU A 173 -4.68 6.08 -7.16
N ILE A 174 -5.22 4.87 -7.25
CA ILE A 174 -4.70 3.79 -8.11
C ILE A 174 -4.76 4.22 -9.59
N GLU A 175 -5.85 4.82 -10.03
CA GLU A 175 -6.01 5.32 -11.40
C GLU A 175 -5.05 6.48 -11.70
N GLN A 176 -4.83 7.38 -10.76
CA GLN A 176 -3.90 8.51 -10.93
C GLN A 176 -2.44 8.08 -11.06
N ILE A 177 -2.06 6.93 -10.54
CA ILE A 177 -0.72 6.36 -10.76
C ILE A 177 -0.64 5.47 -12.01
N GLY A 178 -1.73 5.34 -12.77
CA GLY A 178 -1.76 4.63 -14.05
C GLY A 178 -2.11 3.15 -13.97
N MET A 179 -2.80 2.71 -12.91
CA MET A 179 -3.31 1.34 -12.77
C MET A 179 -4.83 1.33 -12.67
N LYS A 180 -5.46 0.17 -12.82
CA LYS A 180 -6.89 -0.01 -12.63
C LYS A 180 -7.16 -0.65 -11.28
N GLY A 181 -8.06 -0.03 -10.49
CA GLY A 181 -8.54 -0.55 -9.22
C GLY A 181 -9.93 -1.15 -9.34
N TRP A 182 -10.16 -2.29 -8.67
CA TRP A 182 -11.46 -2.94 -8.60
C TRP A 182 -11.96 -3.02 -7.18
N HIS A 183 -13.20 -2.58 -6.95
CA HIS A 183 -13.87 -2.85 -5.68
C HIS A 183 -14.14 -4.35 -5.54
N ALA A 184 -13.41 -5.00 -4.64
CA ALA A 184 -13.42 -6.46 -4.45
C ALA A 184 -14.12 -6.91 -3.15
N GLY A 185 -14.90 -6.04 -2.53
CA GLY A 185 -15.76 -6.37 -1.40
C GLY A 185 -15.33 -5.77 -0.06
N SER A 186 -15.85 -6.37 1.02
CA SER A 186 -15.56 -5.98 2.39
C SER A 186 -14.10 -6.27 2.77
N ILE A 187 -13.67 -5.73 3.91
CA ILE A 187 -12.33 -5.98 4.46
C ILE A 187 -12.09 -7.48 4.73
N ASP A 188 -13.14 -8.26 4.99
CA ASP A 188 -13.03 -9.71 5.20
C ASP A 188 -12.49 -10.45 3.98
N ASN A 189 -12.73 -9.93 2.76
CA ASN A 189 -12.23 -10.50 1.52
C ASN A 189 -10.74 -10.20 1.26
N SER A 190 -10.09 -9.32 2.03
CA SER A 190 -8.68 -8.96 1.84
C SER A 190 -7.74 -10.17 1.97
N VAL A 191 -8.14 -11.19 2.69
CA VAL A 191 -7.40 -12.46 2.81
C VAL A 191 -7.06 -13.08 1.45
N VAL A 192 -7.89 -12.86 0.42
CA VAL A 192 -7.66 -13.38 -0.93
C VAL A 192 -6.41 -12.74 -1.55
N ALA A 193 -6.30 -11.41 -1.54
CA ALA A 193 -5.15 -10.72 -2.11
C ALA A 193 -3.88 -10.92 -1.27
N GLU A 194 -4.00 -10.95 0.06
CA GLU A 194 -2.91 -11.26 0.97
C GLU A 194 -2.34 -12.66 0.70
N SER A 195 -3.19 -13.65 0.51
CA SER A 195 -2.79 -15.03 0.17
C SER A 195 -2.21 -15.14 -1.23
N MET A 196 -2.80 -14.42 -2.19
CA MET A 196 -2.36 -14.41 -3.59
C MET A 196 -0.92 -13.98 -3.75
N THR A 197 -0.41 -13.07 -2.93
CA THR A 197 0.99 -12.64 -2.98
C THR A 197 1.96 -13.83 -2.90
N SER A 198 1.73 -14.76 -1.99
CA SER A 198 2.57 -15.97 -1.88
C SER A 198 2.52 -16.83 -3.13
N VAL A 199 1.36 -16.92 -3.78
CA VAL A 199 1.18 -17.65 -5.06
C VAL A 199 1.92 -16.95 -6.18
N LEU A 200 1.80 -15.61 -6.29
CA LEU A 200 2.54 -14.83 -7.30
C LEU A 200 4.06 -14.92 -7.11
N ILE A 201 4.55 -14.92 -5.86
CA ILE A 201 5.97 -15.17 -5.55
C ILE A 201 6.39 -16.56 -6.01
N PHE A 202 5.56 -17.59 -5.79
CA PHE A 202 5.84 -18.94 -6.29
C PHE A 202 5.90 -18.96 -7.82
N MET A 203 4.93 -18.36 -8.51
CA MET A 203 4.86 -18.30 -9.97
C MET A 203 6.09 -17.59 -10.56
N ASN A 204 6.47 -16.44 -10.00
CA ASN A 204 7.68 -15.72 -10.41
C ASN A 204 8.91 -16.64 -10.37
N LYS A 205 9.06 -17.39 -9.29
CA LYS A 205 10.19 -18.30 -9.10
C LYS A 205 10.15 -19.50 -10.03
N PHE A 206 8.97 -20.12 -10.20
CA PHE A 206 8.81 -21.34 -10.98
C PHE A 206 8.92 -21.08 -12.49
N TYR A 207 8.31 -19.98 -12.96
CA TYR A 207 8.28 -19.62 -14.39
C TYR A 207 9.37 -18.61 -14.79
N ASN A 208 10.24 -18.23 -13.88
CA ASN A 208 11.30 -17.23 -14.10
C ASN A 208 10.74 -15.88 -14.60
N MET A 209 9.66 -15.40 -13.96
CA MET A 209 9.00 -14.13 -14.28
C MET A 209 9.47 -13.01 -13.36
N GLU A 210 9.47 -11.78 -13.86
CA GLU A 210 9.82 -10.58 -13.11
C GLU A 210 8.57 -9.77 -12.72
N GLY A 211 7.80 -10.27 -11.75
CA GLY A 211 6.67 -9.50 -11.22
C GLY A 211 5.31 -9.89 -11.79
N ALA A 212 4.88 -11.12 -11.53
CA ALA A 212 3.52 -11.56 -11.85
C ALA A 212 2.48 -10.66 -11.16
N GLY A 213 1.42 -10.36 -11.87
CA GLY A 213 0.23 -9.63 -11.43
C GLY A 213 -1.03 -10.35 -11.88
N ILE A 214 -2.17 -9.68 -11.76
CA ILE A 214 -3.47 -10.21 -12.20
C ILE A 214 -4.17 -9.21 -13.13
N ASN A 215 -5.03 -9.74 -13.98
CA ASN A 215 -6.03 -8.97 -14.72
C ASN A 215 -7.40 -9.60 -14.51
N ILE A 216 -8.42 -8.77 -14.38
CA ILE A 216 -9.82 -9.21 -14.31
C ILE A 216 -10.35 -9.28 -15.74
N VAL A 217 -10.75 -10.47 -16.16
CA VAL A 217 -11.32 -10.70 -17.49
C VAL A 217 -12.83 -10.71 -17.38
N ASP A 218 -13.48 -9.86 -18.16
CA ASP A 218 -14.93 -9.87 -18.33
C ASP A 218 -15.25 -10.01 -19.82
N SER A 219 -15.96 -11.08 -20.17
CA SER A 219 -16.35 -11.36 -21.55
C SER A 219 -17.40 -10.39 -22.12
N SER A 220 -18.04 -9.59 -21.29
CA SER A 220 -19.01 -8.55 -21.70
C SER A 220 -18.35 -7.22 -22.07
N ILE A 221 -17.09 -7.01 -21.67
CA ILE A 221 -16.31 -5.82 -22.01
C ILE A 221 -15.55 -6.11 -23.31
N ASN A 222 -16.13 -5.70 -24.44
CA ASN A 222 -15.40 -5.68 -25.71
C ASN A 222 -14.27 -4.64 -25.60
N HIS A 223 -13.04 -5.10 -25.77
CA HIS A 223 -11.84 -4.27 -25.83
C HIS A 223 -11.76 -3.46 -27.11
#